data_0fd0f480f3470ce9d0ee3c467522692c
#
_entry.id   0fd0f480f3470ce9d0ee3c467522692c
#
_cell.length_a   1.000
_cell.length_b   1.000
_cell.length_c   1.000
_cell.angle_alpha   90.00
_cell.angle_beta   90.00
_cell.angle_gamma   90.00
#
_symmetry.space_group_name_H-M   'P 1'
#
loop_
_entity.id
_entity.type
_entity.pdbx_description
1 polymer ?
#
loop_
_entity_poly.entity_id
_entity_poly.type
_entity_poly.pdbx_seq_one_letter_code
_entity_poly.pdbx_strand_id
1 'polypeptide(L)'
;MMKKLLCAMLTLMLFALSCVPALAEAPALSVGGWSVNTGNPADIPQEVLDAFSKAVEGLTGCVYEPIALLASQVVAGMNYCLLCRLTVVYPDAQPTYALVYVCQNIEGACELARVEDITFSIQEPVAE
;
A
#
# COMPACT_ATOMS: atom_id res chain seq x y z
N MET A 1 -20.18 18.21 -61.14
CA MET A 1 -18.91 17.60 -60.74
C MET A 1 -18.37 18.08 -59.38
N MET A 2 -18.52 19.35 -59.06
CA MET A 2 -18.00 19.85 -57.75
C MET A 2 -18.73 19.31 -56.51
N LYS A 3 -20.02 18.99 -56.61
CA LYS A 3 -20.78 18.44 -55.47
C LYS A 3 -20.37 17.03 -55.08
N LYS A 4 -19.87 16.23 -56.03
CA LYS A 4 -19.41 14.86 -55.79
C LYS A 4 -18.01 14.83 -55.17
N LEU A 5 -17.16 15.81 -55.51
CA LEU A 5 -15.85 15.95 -54.90
C LEU A 5 -15.96 16.45 -53.46
N LEU A 6 -16.93 17.35 -53.18
CA LEU A 6 -17.13 17.87 -51.80
C LEU A 6 -17.63 16.77 -50.88
N CYS A 7 -18.48 15.87 -51.37
CA CYS A 7 -18.97 14.74 -50.57
C CYS A 7 -17.86 13.70 -50.28
N ALA A 8 -16.95 13.49 -51.27
CA ALA A 8 -15.82 12.58 -51.06
C ALA A 8 -14.77 13.13 -50.07
N MET A 9 -14.56 14.44 -50.07
CA MET A 9 -13.67 15.06 -49.10
C MET A 9 -14.27 15.09 -47.68
N LEU A 10 -15.59 15.27 -47.58
CA LEU A 10 -16.25 15.28 -46.27
C LEU A 10 -16.30 13.89 -45.63
N THR A 11 -16.44 12.83 -46.44
CA THR A 11 -16.37 11.45 -45.94
C THR A 11 -14.96 11.02 -45.57
N LEU A 12 -13.93 11.55 -46.23
CA LEU A 12 -12.56 11.25 -45.90
C LEU A 12 -12.14 11.96 -44.59
N MET A 13 -12.73 13.13 -44.30
CA MET A 13 -12.43 13.88 -43.09
C MET A 13 -13.12 13.30 -41.84
N LEU A 14 -14.26 12.60 -42.03
CA LEU A 14 -14.93 11.92 -40.90
C LEU A 14 -14.23 10.62 -40.49
N PHE A 15 -13.45 10.01 -41.39
CA PHE A 15 -12.76 8.74 -41.07
C PHE A 15 -11.44 8.94 -40.34
N ALA A 16 -10.88 10.16 -40.35
CA ALA A 16 -9.64 10.46 -39.67
C ALA A 16 -9.81 10.74 -38.14
N LEU A 17 -11.06 10.85 -37.67
CA LEU A 17 -11.35 11.19 -36.29
C LEU A 17 -11.63 9.98 -35.38
N SER A 18 -11.54 8.77 -35.92
CA SER A 18 -11.84 7.53 -35.18
C SER A 18 -10.60 6.76 -34.72
N CYS A 19 -9.42 7.33 -34.88
CA CYS A 19 -8.21 6.75 -34.31
C CYS A 19 -7.79 7.54 -33.06
N VAL A 20 -8.69 7.57 -32.07
CA VAL A 20 -8.23 7.89 -30.70
C VAL A 20 -7.53 6.61 -30.21
N PRO A 21 -6.21 6.64 -30.00
CA PRO A 21 -5.59 5.52 -29.33
C PRO A 21 -6.30 5.38 -27.98
N ALA A 22 -6.88 4.23 -27.73
CA ALA A 22 -7.33 3.90 -26.41
C ALA A 22 -6.11 4.06 -25.51
N LEU A 23 -6.12 5.14 -24.69
CA LEU A 23 -5.14 5.29 -23.65
C LEU A 23 -5.22 4.02 -22.82
N ALA A 24 -4.15 3.23 -22.83
CA ALA A 24 -4.02 2.09 -21.96
C ALA A 24 -4.40 2.59 -20.55
N GLU A 25 -5.47 2.05 -20.00
CA GLU A 25 -5.88 2.42 -18.66
C GLU A 25 -4.68 2.17 -17.74
N ALA A 26 -4.14 3.25 -17.17
CA ALA A 26 -3.26 3.10 -16.04
C ALA A 26 -3.99 2.22 -15.01
N PRO A 27 -3.33 1.21 -14.41
CA PRO A 27 -3.98 0.37 -13.44
C PRO A 27 -4.67 1.30 -12.44
N ALA A 28 -6.00 1.23 -12.41
CA ALA A 28 -6.79 2.06 -11.51
C ALA A 28 -6.32 1.74 -10.11
N LEU A 29 -5.70 2.73 -9.45
CA LEU A 29 -5.46 2.64 -8.02
C LEU A 29 -6.82 2.43 -7.39
N SER A 30 -7.05 1.20 -6.93
CA SER A 30 -8.30 0.85 -6.28
C SER A 30 -8.34 1.62 -4.96
N VAL A 31 -9.08 2.73 -4.97
CA VAL A 31 -9.31 3.51 -3.75
C VAL A 31 -10.02 2.61 -2.75
N GLY A 32 -9.42 2.42 -1.57
CA GLY A 32 -9.94 1.58 -0.51
C GLY A 32 -9.47 0.12 -0.51
N GLY A 33 -8.79 -0.35 -1.57
CA GLY A 33 -8.20 -1.69 -1.59
C GLY A 33 -6.76 -1.71 -1.09
N TRP A 34 -6.35 -2.81 -0.46
CA TRP A 34 -4.96 -3.03 -0.10
C TRP A 34 -4.15 -3.46 -1.32
N SER A 35 -3.01 -2.80 -1.51
CA SER A 35 -2.02 -3.18 -2.53
C SER A 35 -0.83 -3.84 -1.86
N VAL A 36 -0.58 -5.09 -2.22
CA VAL A 36 0.59 -5.83 -1.70
C VAL A 36 1.86 -5.26 -2.31
N ASN A 37 2.89 -5.08 -1.49
CA ASN A 37 4.20 -4.65 -1.94
C ASN A 37 4.83 -5.77 -2.79
N THR A 38 5.05 -5.50 -4.06
CA THR A 38 5.66 -6.44 -5.02
C THR A 38 7.17 -6.30 -5.15
N GLY A 39 7.76 -5.28 -4.53
CA GLY A 39 9.20 -5.07 -4.46
C GLY A 39 9.84 -5.86 -3.32
N ASN A 40 11.05 -5.45 -2.94
CA ASN A 40 11.70 -6.01 -1.75
C ASN A 40 11.05 -5.44 -0.48
N PRO A 41 10.36 -6.25 0.32
CA PRO A 41 9.65 -5.74 1.50
C PRO A 41 10.59 -5.13 2.55
N ALA A 42 11.85 -5.55 2.59
CA ALA A 42 12.84 -5.03 3.53
C ALA A 42 13.32 -3.60 3.17
N ASP A 43 13.15 -3.20 1.91
CA ASP A 43 13.46 -1.85 1.45
C ASP A 43 12.28 -0.92 1.74
N ILE A 44 12.18 -0.48 2.98
CA ILE A 44 11.10 0.41 3.41
C ILE A 44 11.41 1.84 2.96
N PRO A 45 10.55 2.49 2.17
CA PRO A 45 10.75 3.88 1.80
C PRO A 45 10.85 4.80 3.01
N GLN A 46 11.69 5.84 2.92
CA GLN A 46 11.91 6.77 4.03
C GLN A 46 10.62 7.45 4.49
N GLU A 47 9.73 7.78 3.57
CA GLU A 47 8.42 8.36 3.89
C GLU A 47 7.56 7.46 4.79
N VAL A 48 7.65 6.13 4.58
CA VAL A 48 6.94 5.14 5.39
C VAL A 48 7.58 5.02 6.78
N LEU A 49 8.92 5.03 6.84
CA LEU A 49 9.66 5.04 8.12
C LEU A 49 9.35 6.28 8.93
N ASP A 50 9.25 7.44 8.28
CA ASP A 50 8.88 8.70 8.95
C ASP A 50 7.45 8.65 9.49
N ALA A 51 6.51 8.12 8.71
CA ALA A 51 5.13 7.93 9.15
C ALA A 51 5.05 6.95 10.33
N PHE A 52 5.79 5.86 10.27
CA PHE A 52 5.89 4.87 11.35
C PHE A 52 6.45 5.51 12.63
N SER A 53 7.55 6.26 12.52
CA SER A 53 8.18 6.93 13.65
C SER A 53 7.23 7.91 14.34
N LYS A 54 6.47 8.66 13.57
CA LYS A 54 5.44 9.57 14.11
C LYS A 54 4.31 8.81 14.80
N ALA A 55 3.89 7.67 14.21
CA ALA A 55 2.80 6.87 14.76
C ALA A 55 3.13 6.25 16.11
N VAL A 56 4.39 5.86 16.33
CA VAL A 56 4.84 5.23 17.59
C VAL A 56 5.45 6.23 18.57
N GLU A 57 5.57 7.49 18.18
CA GLU A 57 6.09 8.55 19.04
C GLU A 57 5.25 8.68 20.31
N GLY A 58 5.92 8.71 21.45
CA GLY A 58 5.27 8.81 22.76
C GLY A 58 4.65 7.52 23.28
N LEU A 59 4.68 6.42 22.53
CA LEU A 59 4.25 5.13 23.04
C LEU A 59 5.32 4.55 23.96
N THR A 60 4.89 4.14 25.15
CA THR A 60 5.77 3.56 26.17
C THR A 60 5.38 2.11 26.41
N GLY A 61 6.31 1.33 26.97
CA GLY A 61 6.08 -0.07 27.35
C GLY A 61 6.42 -1.09 26.27
N CYS A 62 6.61 -0.68 25.02
CA CYS A 62 7.02 -1.57 23.93
C CYS A 62 7.93 -0.84 22.95
N VAL A 63 8.95 -1.53 22.45
CA VAL A 63 9.80 -1.06 21.37
C VAL A 63 9.32 -1.69 20.08
N TYR A 64 9.04 -0.86 19.09
CA TYR A 64 8.58 -1.28 17.76
C TYR A 64 9.72 -1.13 16.76
N GLU A 65 10.12 -2.22 16.12
CA GLU A 65 11.16 -2.23 15.10
C GLU A 65 10.57 -2.65 13.75
N PRO A 66 10.47 -1.74 12.77
CA PRO A 66 9.95 -2.10 11.45
C PRO A 66 10.95 -2.97 10.70
N ILE A 67 10.47 -4.09 10.17
CA ILE A 67 11.28 -5.05 9.42
C ILE A 67 10.98 -4.99 7.92
N ALA A 68 9.70 -4.90 7.58
CA ALA A 68 9.25 -4.96 6.19
C ALA A 68 7.95 -4.20 5.97
N LEU A 69 7.83 -3.58 4.80
CA LEU A 69 6.58 -3.02 4.32
C LEU A 69 5.87 -4.08 3.48
N LEU A 70 4.71 -4.54 3.94
CA LEU A 70 3.97 -5.62 3.29
C LEU A 70 2.92 -5.11 2.31
N ALA A 71 2.21 -4.06 2.67
CA ALA A 71 1.11 -3.53 1.88
C ALA A 71 0.81 -2.08 2.22
N SER A 72 0.13 -1.40 1.31
CA SER A 72 -0.37 -0.06 1.51
C SER A 72 -1.81 0.07 1.00
N GLN A 73 -2.52 1.06 1.49
CA GLN A 73 -3.89 1.34 1.11
C GLN A 73 -4.06 2.85 0.91
N VAL A 74 -4.57 3.24 -0.24
CA VAL A 74 -4.90 4.63 -0.52
C VAL A 74 -6.32 4.91 -0.03
N VAL A 75 -6.42 5.80 0.92
CA VAL A 75 -7.68 6.30 1.50
C VAL A 75 -7.65 7.83 1.45
N ALA A 76 -8.39 8.51 2.28
CA ALA A 76 -8.13 9.94 2.52
C ALA A 76 -6.82 10.07 3.33
N GLY A 77 -5.69 9.91 2.66
CA GLY A 77 -4.36 9.70 3.21
C GLY A 77 -3.82 8.34 2.80
N MET A 78 -2.97 7.76 3.63
CA MET A 78 -2.35 6.45 3.38
C MET A 78 -2.43 5.57 4.62
N ASN A 79 -2.71 4.29 4.41
CA ASN A 79 -2.50 3.26 5.42
C ASN A 79 -1.34 2.36 4.99
N TYR A 80 -0.50 2.00 5.95
CA TYR A 80 0.62 1.11 5.73
C TYR A 80 0.51 -0.10 6.66
N CYS A 81 0.80 -1.28 6.13
CA CYS A 81 0.92 -2.51 6.91
C CYS A 81 2.40 -2.92 6.93
N LEU A 82 3.00 -2.89 8.12
CA LEU A 82 4.39 -3.26 8.31
C LEU A 82 4.51 -4.49 9.20
N LEU A 83 5.45 -5.35 8.85
CA LEU A 83 5.90 -6.41 9.76
C LEU A 83 6.89 -5.78 10.74
N CYS A 84 6.63 -5.92 12.03
CA CYS A 84 7.47 -5.35 13.09
C CYS A 84 7.89 -6.41 14.09
N ARG A 85 9.05 -6.20 14.69
CA ARG A 85 9.46 -6.89 15.90
C ARG A 85 9.11 -6.01 17.10
N LEU A 86 8.43 -6.59 18.06
CA LEU A 86 7.97 -5.92 19.27
C LEU A 86 8.69 -6.50 20.47
N THR A 87 9.25 -5.63 21.31
CA THR A 87 9.87 -6.03 22.56
C THR A 87 9.29 -5.22 23.71
N VAL A 88 8.66 -5.88 24.66
CA VAL A 88 8.12 -5.24 25.86
C VAL A 88 9.28 -4.77 26.73
N VAL A 89 9.17 -3.57 27.29
CA VAL A 89 10.22 -2.94 28.08
C VAL A 89 10.16 -3.44 29.54
N TYR A 90 10.59 -4.67 29.77
CA TYR A 90 10.88 -5.21 31.11
C TYR A 90 11.95 -6.30 30.99
N PRO A 91 12.63 -6.65 32.12
CA PRO A 91 13.71 -7.63 32.09
C PRO A 91 13.29 -8.98 31.53
N ASP A 92 14.17 -9.59 30.73
CA ASP A 92 14.01 -10.92 30.12
C ASP A 92 12.81 -11.08 29.16
N ALA A 93 12.23 -9.96 28.69
CA ALA A 93 11.17 -10.01 27.70
C ALA A 93 11.66 -10.57 26.37
N GLN A 94 10.96 -11.57 25.83
CA GLN A 94 11.24 -12.12 24.51
C GLN A 94 10.58 -11.27 23.43
N PRO A 95 11.27 -11.00 22.31
CA PRO A 95 10.67 -10.29 21.21
C PRO A 95 9.55 -11.12 20.57
N THR A 96 8.52 -10.45 20.10
CA THR A 96 7.43 -11.02 19.33
C THR A 96 7.34 -10.32 17.98
N TYR A 97 6.55 -10.87 17.06
CA TYR A 97 6.29 -10.25 15.77
C TYR A 97 4.83 -9.89 15.64
N ALA A 98 4.58 -8.79 14.96
CA ALA A 98 3.22 -8.33 14.72
C ALA A 98 3.09 -7.61 13.37
N LEU A 99 1.88 -7.60 12.84
CA LEU A 99 1.50 -6.70 11.78
C LEU A 99 1.06 -5.38 12.41
N VAL A 100 1.72 -4.29 12.04
CA VAL A 100 1.45 -2.96 12.55
C VAL A 100 0.84 -2.12 11.43
N TYR A 101 -0.34 -1.59 11.69
CA TYR A 101 -1.07 -0.75 10.76
C TYR A 101 -0.92 0.71 11.15
N VAL A 102 -0.32 1.50 10.29
CA VAL A 102 -0.09 2.93 10.47
C VAL A 102 -1.03 3.69 9.54
N CYS A 103 -1.73 4.67 10.09
CA CYS A 103 -2.61 5.56 9.36
C CYS A 103 -1.98 6.95 9.28
N GLN A 104 -1.85 7.47 8.07
CA GLN A 104 -1.41 8.84 7.82
C GLN A 104 -2.54 9.59 7.12
N ASN A 105 -3.02 10.68 7.74
CA ASN A 105 -4.06 11.49 7.12
C ASN A 105 -3.48 12.46 6.07
N ILE A 106 -4.34 13.17 5.36
CA ILE A 106 -3.94 14.12 4.31
C ILE A 106 -3.12 15.30 4.84
N GLU A 107 -3.19 15.59 6.14
CA GLU A 107 -2.42 16.65 6.80
C GLU A 107 -1.05 16.18 7.26
N GLY A 108 -0.76 14.88 7.10
CA GLY A 108 0.50 14.27 7.49
C GLY A 108 0.56 13.78 8.94
N ALA A 109 -0.53 13.88 9.70
CA ALA A 109 -0.61 13.30 11.03
C ALA A 109 -0.67 11.78 10.94
N CYS A 110 0.10 11.09 11.78
CA CYS A 110 0.23 9.65 11.78
C CYS A 110 -0.20 9.07 13.11
N GLU A 111 -0.88 7.94 13.07
CA GLU A 111 -1.28 7.20 14.27
C GLU A 111 -1.17 5.70 14.06
N LEU A 112 -1.00 4.99 15.16
CA LEU A 112 -1.02 3.53 15.18
C LEU A 112 -2.48 3.07 15.17
N ALA A 113 -2.94 2.57 14.02
CA ALA A 113 -4.34 2.20 13.84
C ALA A 113 -4.67 0.84 14.46
N ARG A 114 -3.76 -0.14 14.29
CA ARG A 114 -3.96 -1.50 14.78
C ARG A 114 -2.65 -2.24 14.89
N VAL A 115 -2.56 -3.12 15.86
CA VAL A 115 -1.48 -4.10 16.02
C VAL A 115 -2.09 -5.49 16.07
N GLU A 116 -1.62 -6.38 15.21
CA GLU A 116 -2.07 -7.76 15.13
C GLU A 116 -0.90 -8.70 15.41
N ASP A 117 -0.92 -9.34 16.57
CA ASP A 117 0.15 -10.25 16.98
C ASP A 117 0.21 -11.48 16.09
N ILE A 118 1.42 -11.87 15.70
CA ILE A 118 1.68 -13.10 14.96
C ILE A 118 2.07 -14.18 15.96
N THR A 119 1.28 -15.24 16.01
CA THR A 119 1.58 -16.40 16.83
C THR A 119 2.04 -17.55 15.93
N PHE A 120 3.08 -18.25 16.36
CA PHE A 120 3.57 -19.42 15.66
C PHE A 120 3.03 -20.67 16.34
N SER A 121 2.34 -21.50 15.58
CA SER A 121 1.90 -22.82 16.02
C SER A 121 2.57 -23.88 15.16
N ILE A 122 3.23 -24.82 15.82
CA ILE A 122 3.72 -26.03 15.14
C ILE A 122 2.60 -27.06 15.29
N GLN A 123 1.98 -27.40 14.18
CA GLN A 123 1.05 -28.52 14.17
C GLN A 123 1.90 -29.80 14.23
N GLU A 124 1.82 -30.52 15.35
CA GLU A 124 2.47 -31.81 15.46
C GLU A 124 1.89 -32.73 14.38
N PRO A 125 2.74 -33.51 13.68
CA PRO A 125 2.24 -34.49 12.74
C PRO A 125 1.30 -35.44 13.47
N VAL A 126 0.10 -35.58 12.94
CA VAL A 126 -0.86 -36.55 13.49
C VAL A 126 -0.19 -37.91 13.44
N ALA A 127 0.13 -38.47 14.59
CA ALA A 127 0.66 -39.83 14.69
C ALA A 127 -0.44 -40.78 14.20
N GLU A 128 -0.20 -41.41 13.08
CA GLU A 128 -1.01 -42.51 12.59
C GLU A 128 -0.76 -43.79 13.42
#